data_d1a76c956cc877836bb7a314dd2cabcd
#
_entry.id   d1a76c956cc877836bb7a314dd2cabcd
#
_cell.length_a   1.000
_cell.length_b   1.000
_cell.length_c   1.000
_cell.angle_alpha   90.00
_cell.angle_beta   90.00
_cell.angle_gamma   90.00
#
_symmetry.space_group_name_H-M   'P 1'
#
loop_
_entity.id
_entity.type
_entity.pdbx_description
1 polymer ?
#
loop_
_entity_poly.entity_id
_entity_poly.type
_entity_poly.pdbx_seq_one_letter_code
_entity_poly.pdbx_strand_id
1 'polypeptide(L)'
;MAKTIKTNALRILDKNKIKYEAKDSSGLGNSDTPDADATLIHKTLVARGVSNELYVFIIPLSNELDLKKAASAAQEKKIMMLPEKELLPNTGYIKGGCSPIGMKKSYKTFLELGSSLMEQVIVSGGKVKFRVKLKPTDLIQLIGAETADLVK
;
A
#
# COMPACT_ATOMS: atom_id res chain seq x y z
N MET A 1 28.61 9.12 -4.57
CA MET A 1 27.69 8.75 -3.51
C MET A 1 26.26 8.75 -4.02
N ALA A 2 25.56 7.67 -3.81
CA ALA A 2 24.20 7.57 -4.29
C ALA A 2 23.29 8.53 -3.50
N LYS A 3 22.48 9.28 -4.20
CA LYS A 3 21.51 10.15 -3.54
C LYS A 3 20.31 9.31 -3.13
N THR A 4 19.91 9.42 -1.88
CA THR A 4 18.68 8.80 -1.43
C THR A 4 17.50 9.57 -1.97
N ILE A 5 16.63 8.89 -2.71
CA ILE A 5 15.42 9.52 -3.21
C ILE A 5 14.45 9.69 -2.05
N LYS A 6 13.98 10.91 -1.84
CA LYS A 6 12.99 11.19 -0.80
C LYS A 6 11.64 11.43 -1.45
N THR A 7 10.83 10.39 -1.49
CA THR A 7 9.44 10.52 -1.92
C THR A 7 8.63 11.18 -0.81
N ASN A 8 7.41 11.58 -1.14
CA ASN A 8 6.51 12.12 -0.13
C ASN A 8 6.27 11.09 0.98
N ALA A 9 6.16 9.80 0.61
CA ALA A 9 5.98 8.74 1.59
C ALA A 9 7.15 8.69 2.58
N LEU A 10 8.39 8.77 2.10
CA LEU A 10 9.56 8.74 2.98
C LEU A 10 9.64 9.97 3.87
N ARG A 11 9.26 11.13 3.34
CA ARG A 11 9.25 12.36 4.14
C ARG A 11 8.28 12.24 5.31
N ILE A 12 7.13 11.61 5.07
CA ILE A 12 6.14 11.41 6.12
C ILE A 12 6.67 10.44 7.17
N LEU A 13 7.32 9.36 6.74
CA LEU A 13 7.93 8.40 7.67
C LEU A 13 8.99 9.06 8.52
N ASP A 14 9.87 9.84 7.91
CA ASP A 14 10.94 10.55 8.63
C ASP A 14 10.35 11.55 9.63
N LYS A 15 9.35 12.30 9.21
CA LYS A 15 8.70 13.29 10.07
C LYS A 15 8.08 12.66 11.31
N ASN A 16 7.55 11.46 11.16
CA ASN A 16 6.92 10.74 12.27
C ASN A 16 7.88 9.82 13.01
N LYS A 17 9.18 9.86 12.67
CA LYS A 17 10.24 9.09 13.32
C LYS A 17 9.99 7.59 13.29
N ILE A 18 9.44 7.11 12.19
CA ILE A 18 9.17 5.70 11.99
C ILE A 18 10.38 5.02 11.37
N LYS A 19 10.79 3.89 11.95
CA LYS A 19 11.89 3.12 11.39
C LYS A 19 11.43 2.36 10.16
N TYR A 20 12.23 2.40 9.12
CA TYR A 20 11.94 1.69 7.86
C TYR A 20 13.23 1.39 7.13
N GLU A 21 13.13 0.46 6.18
CA GLU A 21 14.19 0.21 5.23
C GLU A 21 13.64 0.47 3.83
N ALA A 22 14.32 1.33 3.07
CA ALA A 22 13.90 1.65 1.71
C ALA A 22 14.81 0.96 0.72
N LYS A 23 14.24 0.43 -0.36
CA LYS A 23 15.00 -0.22 -1.41
C LYS A 23 14.48 0.23 -2.78
N ASP A 24 15.39 0.79 -3.57
CA ASP A 24 15.09 1.21 -4.94
C ASP A 24 15.68 0.18 -5.90
N SER A 25 14.80 -0.59 -6.56
CA SER A 25 15.21 -1.61 -7.51
C SER A 25 15.08 -1.14 -8.97
N SER A 26 14.83 0.15 -9.19
CA SER A 26 14.57 0.68 -10.52
C SER A 26 15.75 0.52 -11.48
N GLY A 27 16.98 0.47 -10.95
CA GLY A 27 18.19 0.29 -11.76
C GLY A 27 18.61 -1.15 -11.94
N LEU A 28 17.85 -2.10 -11.44
CA LEU A 28 18.20 -3.52 -11.44
C LEU A 28 17.35 -4.30 -12.42
N GLY A 29 17.77 -5.51 -12.75
CA GLY A 29 17.01 -6.38 -13.63
C GLY A 29 15.81 -7.02 -12.92
N ASN A 30 15.07 -7.85 -13.66
CA ASN A 30 13.84 -8.44 -13.14
C ASN A 30 14.06 -9.50 -12.05
N SER A 31 15.27 -10.01 -11.90
CA SER A 31 15.59 -11.09 -10.97
C SER A 31 16.18 -10.60 -9.66
N ASP A 32 16.07 -9.33 -9.39
CA ASP A 32 16.81 -8.68 -8.32
C ASP A 32 16.14 -8.65 -6.96
N THR A 33 14.89 -9.08 -6.86
CA THR A 33 14.19 -9.06 -5.58
C THR A 33 14.67 -10.20 -4.70
N PRO A 34 15.19 -9.91 -3.50
CA PRO A 34 15.59 -10.98 -2.59
C PRO A 34 14.40 -11.86 -2.24
N ASP A 35 14.56 -13.18 -2.45
CA ASP A 35 13.49 -14.13 -2.18
C ASP A 35 13.02 -14.09 -0.72
N ALA A 36 13.93 -13.79 0.19
CA ALA A 36 13.61 -13.75 1.62
C ALA A 36 12.52 -12.74 1.96
N ASP A 37 12.38 -11.69 1.17
CA ASP A 37 11.39 -10.64 1.42
C ASP A 37 10.13 -10.77 0.58
N ALA A 38 10.08 -11.72 -0.34
CA ALA A 38 8.97 -11.82 -1.30
C ALA A 38 7.61 -11.98 -0.61
N THR A 39 7.55 -12.73 0.48
CA THR A 39 6.29 -12.96 1.21
C THR A 39 5.81 -11.73 1.96
N LEU A 40 6.67 -10.74 2.16
CA LEU A 40 6.33 -9.52 2.87
C LEU A 40 5.79 -8.43 1.94
N ILE A 41 5.93 -8.62 0.62
CA ILE A 41 5.55 -7.60 -0.35
C ILE A 41 4.04 -7.51 -0.46
N HIS A 42 3.54 -6.28 -0.37
CA HIS A 42 2.12 -5.97 -0.45
C HIS A 42 1.84 -5.05 -1.62
N LYS A 43 0.62 -5.11 -2.11
CA LYS A 43 0.13 -4.17 -3.12
C LYS A 43 -0.94 -3.30 -2.50
N THR A 44 -1.00 -2.07 -2.96
CA THR A 44 -1.96 -1.07 -2.50
C THR A 44 -2.98 -0.86 -3.60
N LEU A 45 -4.22 -1.24 -3.34
CA LEU A 45 -5.30 -1.19 -4.30
C LEU A 45 -6.31 -0.11 -3.91
N VAL A 46 -6.81 0.61 -4.90
CA VAL A 46 -7.82 1.64 -4.68
C VAL A 46 -9.10 1.21 -5.37
N ALA A 47 -10.20 1.35 -4.66
CA ALA A 47 -11.51 0.91 -5.16
C ALA A 47 -12.58 1.93 -4.80
N ARG A 48 -13.68 1.91 -5.55
CA ARG A 48 -14.81 2.83 -5.35
C ARG A 48 -16.04 2.06 -4.89
N GLY A 49 -16.69 2.57 -3.84
CA GLY A 49 -17.96 2.02 -3.41
C GLY A 49 -19.12 2.62 -4.20
N VAL A 50 -20.32 2.03 -4.05
CA VAL A 50 -21.52 2.57 -4.70
C VAL A 50 -21.86 3.97 -4.20
N SER A 51 -21.37 4.33 -3.01
CA SER A 51 -21.49 5.68 -2.45
C SER A 51 -20.66 6.72 -3.19
N ASN A 52 -19.79 6.29 -4.11
CA ASN A 52 -18.79 7.10 -4.79
C ASN A 52 -17.54 7.39 -3.96
N GLU A 53 -17.48 6.90 -2.73
CA GLU A 53 -16.29 7.04 -1.89
C GLU A 53 -15.19 6.09 -2.34
N LEU A 54 -13.94 6.53 -2.17
CA LEU A 54 -12.79 5.70 -2.48
C LEU A 54 -12.24 5.06 -1.21
N TYR A 55 -11.74 3.85 -1.36
CA TYR A 55 -11.14 3.08 -0.28
C TYR A 55 -9.82 2.49 -0.74
N VAL A 56 -8.92 2.29 0.21
CA VAL A 56 -7.60 1.74 -0.05
C VAL A 56 -7.48 0.40 0.66
N PHE A 57 -6.99 -0.61 -0.07
CA PHE A 57 -6.82 -1.96 0.47
C PHE A 57 -5.37 -2.39 0.27
N ILE A 58 -4.73 -2.82 1.35
CA ILE A 58 -3.34 -3.28 1.34
C ILE A 58 -3.35 -4.78 1.60
N ILE A 59 -2.93 -5.56 0.61
CA ILE A 59 -2.94 -7.02 0.70
C ILE A 59 -1.62 -7.58 0.19
N PRO A 60 -1.26 -8.83 0.58
CA PRO A 60 -0.06 -9.46 0.04
C PRO A 60 -0.10 -9.53 -1.48
N LEU A 61 1.05 -9.35 -2.10
CA LEU A 61 1.16 -9.29 -3.56
C LEU A 61 0.64 -10.56 -4.23
N SER A 62 0.86 -11.72 -3.62
CA SER A 62 0.45 -13.00 -4.18
C SER A 62 -1.03 -13.32 -4.01
N ASN A 63 -1.76 -12.53 -3.24
CA ASN A 63 -3.18 -12.74 -3.02
C ASN A 63 -4.03 -11.84 -3.90
N GLU A 64 -5.31 -12.19 -4.03
CA GLU A 64 -6.27 -11.37 -4.74
C GLU A 64 -7.27 -10.78 -3.76
N LEU A 65 -7.67 -9.54 -4.01
CA LEU A 65 -8.69 -8.88 -3.21
C LEU A 65 -10.05 -9.54 -3.49
N ASP A 66 -10.72 -9.94 -2.42
CA ASP A 66 -12.10 -10.41 -2.51
C ASP A 66 -13.01 -9.19 -2.42
N LEU A 67 -13.67 -8.84 -3.52
CA LEU A 67 -14.47 -7.62 -3.58
C LEU A 67 -15.66 -7.65 -2.62
N LYS A 68 -16.19 -8.82 -2.31
CA LYS A 68 -17.28 -8.94 -1.34
C LYS A 68 -16.79 -8.68 0.08
N LYS A 69 -15.62 -9.22 0.41
CA LYS A 69 -14.99 -8.96 1.72
C LYS A 69 -14.63 -7.48 1.86
N ALA A 70 -14.11 -6.90 0.79
CA ALA A 70 -13.77 -5.48 0.76
C ALA A 70 -15.01 -4.61 0.99
N ALA A 71 -16.11 -4.94 0.32
CA ALA A 71 -17.36 -4.22 0.49
C ALA A 71 -17.88 -4.33 1.93
N SER A 72 -17.79 -5.53 2.50
CA SER A 72 -18.21 -5.75 3.88
C SER A 72 -17.37 -4.90 4.85
N ALA A 73 -16.04 -4.90 4.66
CA ALA A 73 -15.15 -4.11 5.51
C ALA A 73 -15.46 -2.62 5.40
N ALA A 74 -15.72 -2.14 4.20
CA ALA A 74 -15.99 -0.72 3.94
C ALA A 74 -17.44 -0.34 4.23
N GLN A 75 -18.32 -1.30 4.56
CA GLN A 75 -19.74 -1.08 4.77
C GLN A 75 -20.42 -0.50 3.52
N GLU A 76 -20.00 -1.01 2.37
CA GLU A 76 -20.58 -0.67 1.07
C GLU A 76 -21.38 -1.86 0.54
N LYS A 77 -22.40 -1.60 -0.24
CA LYS A 77 -23.16 -2.69 -0.87
C LYS A 77 -22.33 -3.37 -1.94
N LYS A 78 -21.48 -2.63 -2.61
CA LYS A 78 -20.63 -3.15 -3.68
C LYS A 78 -19.39 -2.28 -3.82
N ILE A 79 -18.28 -2.90 -4.17
CA ILE A 79 -17.03 -2.21 -4.45
C ILE A 79 -16.52 -2.63 -5.82
N MET A 80 -15.99 -1.68 -6.57
CA MET A 80 -15.37 -1.92 -7.86
C MET A 80 -13.99 -1.30 -7.89
N MET A 81 -13.05 -1.96 -8.55
CA MET A 81 -11.69 -1.43 -8.66
C MET A 81 -11.71 -0.11 -9.40
N LEU A 82 -10.89 0.83 -8.94
CA LEU A 82 -10.75 2.11 -9.59
C LEU A 82 -10.03 1.93 -10.93
N PRO A 83 -10.54 2.51 -12.04
CA PRO A 83 -9.82 2.46 -13.31
C PRO A 83 -8.43 3.10 -13.18
N GLU A 84 -7.45 2.52 -13.87
CA GLU A 84 -6.08 3.00 -13.79
C GLU A 84 -5.95 4.49 -14.08
N LYS A 85 -6.69 4.99 -15.06
CA LYS A 85 -6.65 6.40 -15.46
C LYS A 85 -7.06 7.35 -14.34
N GLU A 86 -7.81 6.87 -13.35
CA GLU A 86 -8.25 7.69 -12.24
C GLU A 86 -7.30 7.63 -11.04
N LEU A 87 -6.31 6.76 -11.08
CA LEU A 87 -5.42 6.55 -9.94
C LEU A 87 -4.58 7.80 -9.63
N LEU A 88 -3.87 8.32 -10.63
CA LEU A 88 -3.01 9.48 -10.43
C LEU A 88 -3.77 10.72 -9.99
N PRO A 89 -4.90 11.10 -10.64
CA PRO A 89 -5.63 12.29 -10.19
C PRO A 89 -6.14 12.19 -8.76
N ASN A 90 -6.48 10.98 -8.30
CA ASN A 90 -7.06 10.81 -6.97
C ASN A 90 -6.04 10.53 -5.88
N THR A 91 -4.91 9.92 -6.19
CA THR A 91 -3.94 9.52 -5.16
C THR A 91 -2.61 10.27 -5.23
N GLY A 92 -2.26 10.76 -6.41
CA GLY A 92 -0.94 11.34 -6.64
C GLY A 92 0.11 10.31 -7.04
N TYR A 93 -0.27 9.05 -7.15
CA TYR A 93 0.63 7.96 -7.52
C TYR A 93 0.15 7.23 -8.76
N ILE A 94 1.07 6.57 -9.46
CA ILE A 94 0.75 5.79 -10.65
C ILE A 94 0.71 4.30 -10.31
N LYS A 95 0.13 3.50 -11.21
CA LYS A 95 0.10 2.05 -11.06
C LYS A 95 1.51 1.50 -10.92
N GLY A 96 1.69 0.59 -9.98
CA GLY A 96 3.01 0.02 -9.67
C GLY A 96 3.82 0.85 -8.69
N GLY A 97 3.44 2.10 -8.47
CA GLY A 97 4.11 2.97 -7.54
C GLY A 97 3.17 3.60 -6.53
N CYS A 98 1.97 3.03 -6.36
CA CYS A 98 0.99 3.58 -5.45
C CYS A 98 1.32 3.19 -4.00
N SER A 99 1.67 4.19 -3.19
CA SER A 99 1.95 3.98 -1.78
C SER A 99 0.70 4.26 -0.94
N PRO A 100 0.50 3.51 0.15
CA PRO A 100 -0.57 3.85 1.09
C PRO A 100 -0.24 5.07 1.93
N ILE A 101 1.01 5.55 1.84
CA ILE A 101 1.48 6.69 2.63
C ILE A 101 1.58 7.91 1.73
N GLY A 102 0.99 9.03 2.16
CA GLY A 102 1.14 10.28 1.44
C GLY A 102 0.24 10.48 0.23
N MET A 103 -0.89 9.82 0.18
CA MET A 103 -1.88 10.07 -0.86
C MET A 103 -2.43 11.48 -0.77
N LYS A 104 -2.92 12.03 -1.89
CA LYS A 104 -3.50 13.38 -1.95
C LYS A 104 -4.58 13.60 -0.91
N LYS A 105 -5.36 12.58 -0.61
CA LYS A 105 -6.43 12.63 0.39
C LYS A 105 -6.28 11.46 1.33
N SER A 106 -6.81 11.61 2.54
CA SER A 106 -6.86 10.53 3.52
C SER A 106 -8.07 9.67 3.23
N TYR A 107 -7.88 8.61 2.47
CA TYR A 107 -8.94 7.64 2.21
C TYR A 107 -8.99 6.61 3.32
N LYS A 108 -10.18 6.09 3.57
CA LYS A 108 -10.32 5.00 4.52
C LYS A 108 -9.55 3.79 3.99
N THR A 109 -8.64 3.27 4.82
CA THR A 109 -7.68 2.26 4.40
C THR A 109 -7.82 1.01 5.27
N PHE A 110 -7.70 -0.15 4.62
CA PHE A 110 -7.76 -1.44 5.29
C PHE A 110 -6.52 -2.25 4.97
N LEU A 111 -5.95 -2.86 6.00
CA LEU A 111 -4.84 -3.79 5.86
C LEU A 111 -5.37 -5.21 6.08
N GLU A 112 -4.93 -6.14 5.24
CA GLU A 112 -5.30 -7.53 5.38
C GLU A 112 -4.97 -8.03 6.81
N LEU A 113 -5.92 -8.70 7.43
CA LEU A 113 -5.80 -9.13 8.82
C LEU A 113 -4.54 -9.95 9.08
N GLY A 114 -4.25 -10.92 8.21
CA GLY A 114 -3.04 -11.74 8.36
C GLY A 114 -1.76 -10.93 8.30
N SER A 115 -1.76 -9.85 7.53
CA SER A 115 -0.59 -8.98 7.40
C SER A 115 -0.29 -8.22 8.69
N SER A 116 -1.32 -7.89 9.45
CA SER A 116 -1.14 -7.18 10.71
C SER A 116 -0.40 -8.02 11.75
N LEU A 117 -0.34 -9.33 11.55
CA LEU A 117 0.34 -10.25 12.46
C LEU A 117 1.78 -10.51 12.06
N MET A 118 2.23 -9.99 10.93
CA MET A 118 3.61 -10.12 10.48
C MET A 118 4.51 -9.19 11.28
N GLU A 119 5.81 -9.54 11.35
CA GLU A 119 6.77 -8.66 12.01
C GLU A 119 7.03 -7.41 11.20
N GLN A 120 7.05 -7.55 9.88
CA GLN A 120 7.26 -6.43 8.96
C GLN A 120 6.47 -6.66 7.68
N VAL A 121 6.13 -5.56 7.01
CA VAL A 121 5.47 -5.58 5.70
C VAL A 121 6.24 -4.66 4.77
N ILE A 122 6.15 -4.94 3.47
CA ILE A 122 6.78 -4.12 2.44
C ILE A 122 5.69 -3.53 1.57
N VAL A 123 5.68 -2.21 1.44
CA VAL A 123 4.72 -1.48 0.60
C VAL A 123 5.49 -0.59 -0.36
N SER A 124 4.79 -0.06 -1.37
CA SER A 124 5.42 0.90 -2.28
C SER A 124 5.86 2.14 -1.52
N GLY A 125 7.03 2.65 -1.86
CA GLY A 125 7.54 3.89 -1.31
C GLY A 125 7.11 5.13 -2.09
N GLY A 126 6.21 4.96 -3.06
CA GLY A 126 5.69 6.10 -3.83
C GLY A 126 6.26 6.20 -5.24
N LYS A 127 6.94 5.18 -5.72
CA LYS A 127 7.57 5.15 -7.03
C LYS A 127 7.67 3.69 -7.48
N VAL A 128 7.58 3.45 -8.77
CA VAL A 128 7.71 2.09 -9.32
C VAL A 128 9.03 1.47 -8.89
N LYS A 129 9.00 0.22 -8.43
CA LYS A 129 10.16 -0.55 -7.95
C LYS A 129 10.88 0.07 -6.75
N PHE A 130 10.24 1.01 -6.09
CA PHE A 130 10.75 1.60 -4.87
C PHE A 130 9.88 1.13 -3.72
N ARG A 131 10.47 0.43 -2.76
CA ARG A 131 9.74 -0.23 -1.69
C ARG A 131 10.24 0.17 -0.32
N VAL A 132 9.35 0.10 0.65
CA VAL A 132 9.64 0.43 2.04
C VAL A 132 9.20 -0.73 2.92
N LYS A 133 10.10 -1.17 3.79
CA LYS A 133 9.81 -2.21 4.78
C LYS A 133 9.68 -1.56 6.15
N LEU A 134 8.58 -1.83 6.84
CA LEU A 134 8.31 -1.27 8.16
C LEU A 134 7.39 -2.19 8.94
N LYS A 135 7.22 -1.88 10.22
CA LYS A 135 6.31 -2.65 11.06
C LYS A 135 4.86 -2.36 10.70
N PRO A 136 4.01 -3.38 10.59
CA PRO A 136 2.60 -3.15 10.28
C PRO A 136 1.89 -2.28 11.32
N THR A 137 2.27 -2.38 12.60
CA THR A 137 1.69 -1.53 13.64
C THR A 137 1.99 -0.06 13.40
N ASP A 138 3.21 0.25 12.96
CA ASP A 138 3.59 1.62 12.64
C ASP A 138 2.82 2.13 11.42
N LEU A 139 2.67 1.29 10.42
CA LEU A 139 1.91 1.65 9.22
C LEU A 139 0.44 1.92 9.57
N ILE A 140 -0.18 1.02 10.32
CA ILE A 140 -1.58 1.15 10.72
C ILE A 140 -1.79 2.46 11.47
N GLN A 141 -0.92 2.76 12.42
CA GLN A 141 -1.04 3.98 13.22
C GLN A 141 -0.84 5.23 12.38
N LEU A 142 0.13 5.20 11.47
CA LEU A 142 0.45 6.35 10.64
C LEU A 142 -0.69 6.75 9.72
N ILE A 143 -1.31 5.77 9.05
CA ILE A 143 -2.33 6.04 8.04
C ILE A 143 -3.75 5.83 8.53
N GLY A 144 -3.91 5.46 9.80
CA GLY A 144 -5.24 5.22 10.36
C GLY A 144 -5.95 4.03 9.73
N ALA A 145 -5.20 2.99 9.39
CA ALA A 145 -5.79 1.82 8.75
C ALA A 145 -6.54 0.96 9.76
N GLU A 146 -7.55 0.25 9.26
CA GLU A 146 -8.25 -0.79 10.00
C GLU A 146 -7.82 -2.13 9.43
N THR A 147 -7.89 -3.19 10.23
CA THR A 147 -7.60 -4.53 9.74
C THR A 147 -8.90 -5.25 9.39
N ALA A 148 -8.86 -6.07 8.35
CA ALA A 148 -10.02 -6.82 7.91
C ALA A 148 -9.58 -8.01 7.07
N ASP A 149 -10.46 -9.02 7.00
CA ASP A 149 -10.26 -10.15 6.10
C ASP A 149 -10.61 -9.68 4.69
N LEU A 150 -9.62 -9.61 3.80
CA LEU A 150 -9.77 -9.00 2.47
C LEU A 150 -9.48 -9.95 1.33
N VAL A 151 -8.76 -11.04 1.56
CA VAL A 151 -8.28 -11.88 0.46
C VAL A 151 -9.17 -13.09 0.23
N LYS A 152 -9.15 -13.55 -1.02
CA LYS A 152 -9.87 -14.75 -1.41
C LYS A 152 -9.30 -15.99 -0.76
#